data_6e9a4587fdbc372fd4e43ecd2d4594bf
#
_entry.id   6e9a4587fdbc372fd4e43ecd2d4594bf
#
_cell.length_a   1.000
_cell.length_b   1.000
_cell.length_c   1.000
_cell.angle_alpha   90.00
_cell.angle_beta   90.00
_cell.angle_gamma   90.00
#
_symmetry.space_group_name_H-M   'P 1'
#
loop_
_entity.id
_entity.type
_entity.pdbx_description
1 polymer ?
#
loop_
_entity_poly.entity_id
_entity_poly.type
_entity_poly.pdbx_seq_one_letter_code
_entity_poly.pdbx_strand_id
1 'polypeptide(L)'
;YEEDIKVRSMAPENLDVNAIKSDVKIIDDGFKYEKNGLTIETFSVKHEPFTHAFGFKIFNDKYCLVISGDTTYSERVIEKSNNCDVLIHEIAHASEHTLEKYPKAKGVISYHTNTKQVADIINKVKPRLTVLNHVLSLDGSTDNQILESIKNNTEHKVLIAKDLMTIDLKEDI
;
A
#
# COMPACT_ATOMS: atom_id res chain seq x y z
N TYR A 1 -23.33 17.33 -1.61
CA TYR A 1 -23.08 17.17 -3.07
C TYR A 1 -24.36 17.23 -3.93
N GLU A 2 -25.57 16.99 -3.38
CA GLU A 2 -26.81 16.94 -4.16
C GLU A 2 -27.09 18.25 -4.93
N GLU A 3 -26.90 19.42 -4.30
CA GLU A 3 -27.08 20.71 -4.96
C GLU A 3 -26.04 20.94 -6.07
N ASP A 4 -24.78 20.58 -5.86
CA ASP A 4 -23.72 20.70 -6.86
C ASP A 4 -24.01 19.80 -8.07
N ILE A 5 -24.44 18.58 -7.84
CA ILE A 5 -24.87 17.63 -8.87
C ILE A 5 -26.03 18.23 -9.68
N LYS A 6 -27.03 18.79 -9.01
CA LYS A 6 -28.20 19.39 -9.65
C LYS A 6 -27.80 20.57 -10.53
N VAL A 7 -26.91 21.47 -10.05
CA VAL A 7 -26.45 22.61 -10.82
C VAL A 7 -25.69 22.15 -12.07
N ARG A 8 -24.79 21.19 -11.97
CA ARG A 8 -23.99 20.66 -13.09
C ARG A 8 -24.79 19.84 -14.08
N SER A 9 -25.94 19.30 -13.68
CA SER A 9 -26.85 18.60 -14.59
C SER A 9 -27.69 19.55 -15.47
N MET A 10 -27.67 20.85 -15.18
CA MET A 10 -28.37 21.90 -15.94
C MET A 10 -27.42 22.61 -16.92
N ALA A 11 -28.02 23.41 -17.83
CA ALA A 11 -27.23 24.24 -18.71
C ALA A 11 -26.33 25.23 -17.92
N PRO A 12 -25.11 25.54 -18.36
CA PRO A 12 -24.55 25.12 -19.67
C PRO A 12 -23.86 23.73 -19.66
N GLU A 13 -23.59 23.12 -18.50
CA GLU A 13 -22.76 21.90 -18.41
C GLU A 13 -23.51 20.65 -18.88
N ASN A 14 -24.80 20.49 -18.55
CA ASN A 14 -25.66 19.37 -18.93
C ASN A 14 -25.04 17.98 -18.68
N LEU A 15 -24.37 17.80 -17.53
CA LEU A 15 -23.71 16.54 -17.19
C LEU A 15 -24.73 15.43 -16.89
N ASP A 16 -24.43 14.22 -17.31
CA ASP A 16 -25.28 13.07 -17.01
C ASP A 16 -25.18 12.70 -15.52
N VAL A 17 -26.28 12.88 -14.80
CA VAL A 17 -26.39 12.54 -13.37
C VAL A 17 -26.10 11.05 -13.10
N ASN A 18 -26.32 10.16 -14.06
CA ASN A 18 -26.05 8.74 -13.89
C ASN A 18 -24.57 8.41 -14.00
N ALA A 19 -23.76 9.26 -14.65
CA ALA A 19 -22.31 9.06 -14.77
C ALA A 19 -21.56 9.19 -13.43
N ILE A 20 -22.17 9.82 -12.42
CA ILE A 20 -21.58 10.00 -11.08
C ILE A 20 -22.12 9.01 -10.04
N LYS A 21 -23.05 8.14 -10.40
CA LYS A 21 -23.54 7.08 -9.50
C LYS A 21 -22.46 6.04 -9.29
N SER A 22 -22.08 5.82 -8.04
CA SER A 22 -21.17 4.75 -7.64
C SER A 22 -21.99 3.53 -7.25
N ASP A 23 -21.65 2.37 -7.78
CA ASP A 23 -22.09 1.09 -7.24
C ASP A 23 -21.14 0.71 -6.09
N VAL A 24 -21.52 1.04 -4.87
CA VAL A 24 -20.69 0.85 -3.68
C VAL A 24 -20.94 -0.53 -3.10
N LYS A 25 -19.86 -1.28 -2.91
CA LYS A 25 -19.87 -2.58 -2.24
C LYS A 25 -19.06 -2.51 -0.95
N ILE A 26 -19.69 -2.88 0.15
CA ILE A 26 -18.97 -3.04 1.43
C ILE A 26 -18.20 -4.34 1.34
N ILE A 27 -16.90 -4.27 1.68
CA ILE A 27 -16.00 -5.42 1.68
C ILE A 27 -15.60 -5.80 3.10
N ASP A 28 -15.18 -7.05 3.29
CA ASP A 28 -14.70 -7.59 4.55
C ASP A 28 -13.47 -8.48 4.30
N ASP A 29 -12.89 -9.08 5.34
CA ASP A 29 -11.78 -10.02 5.24
C ASP A 29 -12.14 -11.21 4.34
N GLY A 30 -11.27 -11.51 3.38
CA GLY A 30 -11.48 -12.60 2.44
C GLY A 30 -12.50 -12.33 1.32
N PHE A 31 -13.00 -11.09 1.19
CA PHE A 31 -13.84 -10.73 0.05
C PHE A 31 -13.06 -10.93 -1.26
N LYS A 32 -13.74 -11.52 -2.27
CA LYS A 32 -13.18 -11.71 -3.61
C LYS A 32 -14.01 -11.02 -4.67
N TYR A 33 -13.31 -10.37 -5.58
CA TYR A 33 -13.86 -9.80 -6.80
C TYR A 33 -13.14 -10.38 -8.00
N GLU A 34 -13.89 -10.95 -8.94
CA GLU A 34 -13.34 -11.57 -10.13
C GLU A 34 -13.92 -10.91 -11.39
N LYS A 35 -13.03 -10.50 -12.30
CA LYS A 35 -13.42 -9.93 -13.59
C LYS A 35 -12.32 -10.13 -14.63
N ASN A 36 -12.68 -10.62 -15.81
CA ASN A 36 -11.77 -10.78 -16.96
C ASN A 36 -10.50 -11.57 -16.64
N GLY A 37 -10.59 -12.62 -15.83
CA GLY A 37 -9.44 -13.45 -15.43
C GLY A 37 -8.54 -12.82 -14.37
N LEU A 38 -8.92 -11.66 -13.82
CA LEU A 38 -8.25 -11.04 -12.69
C LEU A 38 -9.06 -11.28 -11.42
N THR A 39 -8.40 -11.71 -10.36
CA THR A 39 -8.98 -11.84 -9.02
C THR A 39 -8.37 -10.82 -8.08
N ILE A 40 -9.20 -10.13 -7.32
CA ILE A 40 -8.80 -9.25 -6.21
C ILE A 40 -9.35 -9.86 -4.92
N GLU A 41 -8.48 -10.17 -3.97
CA GLU A 41 -8.83 -10.68 -2.65
C GLU A 41 -8.41 -9.68 -1.58
N THR A 42 -9.31 -9.37 -0.65
CA THR A 42 -9.00 -8.54 0.53
C THR A 42 -8.51 -9.41 1.68
N PHE A 43 -7.65 -8.85 2.51
CA PHE A 43 -7.28 -9.45 3.78
C PHE A 43 -7.08 -8.37 4.85
N SER A 44 -7.54 -8.65 6.06
CA SER A 44 -7.42 -7.71 7.18
C SER A 44 -5.97 -7.50 7.57
N VAL A 45 -5.62 -6.25 7.83
CA VAL A 45 -4.34 -5.83 8.42
C VAL A 45 -4.59 -4.99 9.66
N LYS A 46 -3.53 -4.68 10.42
CA LYS A 46 -3.66 -3.94 11.68
C LYS A 46 -3.15 -2.51 11.53
N HIS A 47 -4.07 -1.55 11.60
CA HIS A 47 -3.75 -0.12 11.56
C HIS A 47 -4.58 0.64 12.59
N GLU A 48 -4.17 0.58 13.87
CA GLU A 48 -4.90 1.25 14.95
C GLU A 48 -4.89 2.77 14.79
N PRO A 49 -5.97 3.47 15.17
CA PRO A 49 -7.18 2.97 15.84
C PRO A 49 -8.27 2.42 14.90
N PHE A 50 -7.99 2.25 13.62
CA PHE A 50 -8.97 1.81 12.63
C PHE A 50 -9.17 0.29 12.72
N THR A 51 -10.43 -0.14 12.85
CA THR A 51 -10.78 -1.56 12.97
C THR A 51 -10.92 -2.28 11.61
N HIS A 52 -11.08 -1.50 10.54
CA HIS A 52 -11.29 -2.01 9.17
C HIS A 52 -10.18 -1.46 8.27
N ALA A 53 -9.00 -2.07 8.36
CA ALA A 53 -7.88 -1.83 7.46
C ALA A 53 -7.63 -3.10 6.64
N PHE A 54 -7.40 -2.93 5.33
CA PHE A 54 -7.26 -4.05 4.41
C PHE A 54 -6.02 -3.92 3.54
N GLY A 55 -5.35 -5.05 3.35
CA GLY A 55 -4.47 -5.29 2.23
C GLY A 55 -5.23 -5.97 1.08
N PHE A 56 -4.60 -6.00 -0.10
CA PHE A 56 -5.17 -6.56 -1.31
C PHE A 56 -4.18 -7.52 -1.97
N LYS A 57 -4.66 -8.71 -2.34
CA LYS A 57 -3.93 -9.62 -3.23
C LYS A 57 -4.62 -9.60 -4.59
N ILE A 58 -3.87 -9.24 -5.63
CA ILE A 58 -4.35 -9.10 -7.01
C ILE A 58 -3.58 -10.10 -7.85
N PHE A 59 -4.27 -11.03 -8.48
CA PHE A 59 -3.60 -12.10 -9.20
C PHE A 59 -4.40 -12.63 -10.39
N ASN A 60 -3.69 -13.25 -11.31
CA ASN A 60 -4.21 -14.06 -12.39
C ASN A 60 -3.33 -15.31 -12.57
N ASP A 61 -3.49 -16.05 -13.66
CA ASP A 61 -2.73 -17.28 -13.94
C ASP A 61 -1.21 -17.05 -14.10
N LYS A 62 -0.76 -15.80 -14.29
CA LYS A 62 0.64 -15.47 -14.61
C LYS A 62 1.32 -14.66 -13.53
N TYR A 63 0.62 -13.72 -12.90
CA TYR A 63 1.19 -12.72 -12.02
C TYR A 63 0.41 -12.58 -10.73
N CYS A 64 1.13 -12.29 -9.68
CA CYS A 64 0.59 -12.02 -8.35
C CYS A 64 1.20 -10.75 -7.75
N LEU A 65 0.36 -9.83 -7.34
CA LEU A 65 0.73 -8.58 -6.70
C LEU A 65 0.01 -8.47 -5.36
N VAL A 66 0.72 -8.00 -4.32
CA VAL A 66 0.12 -7.73 -3.01
C VAL A 66 0.35 -6.28 -2.64
N ILE A 67 -0.69 -5.64 -2.13
CA ILE A 67 -0.66 -4.28 -1.57
C ILE A 67 -0.95 -4.40 -0.09
N SER A 68 -0.05 -3.90 0.78
CA SER A 68 -0.21 -4.03 2.22
C SER A 68 -1.39 -3.24 2.78
N GLY A 69 -1.74 -2.09 2.17
CA GLY A 69 -2.46 -1.03 2.88
C GLY A 69 -1.60 -0.48 4.02
N ASP A 70 -2.13 0.47 4.79
CA ASP A 70 -1.45 0.98 5.98
C ASP A 70 -1.55 -0.06 7.10
N THR A 71 -0.42 -0.46 7.67
CA THR A 71 -0.37 -1.56 8.65
C THR A 71 0.88 -1.51 9.52
N THR A 72 0.76 -1.98 10.74
CA THR A 72 1.93 -2.42 11.51
C THR A 72 2.54 -3.67 10.85
N TYR A 73 3.72 -4.10 11.34
CA TYR A 73 4.28 -5.40 10.94
C TYR A 73 3.21 -6.51 10.95
N SER A 74 2.99 -7.17 9.82
CA SER A 74 1.85 -8.07 9.63
C SER A 74 2.25 -9.43 9.08
N GLU A 75 2.03 -10.49 9.87
CA GLU A 75 2.17 -11.87 9.39
C GLU A 75 1.16 -12.20 8.29
N ARG A 76 0.01 -11.52 8.26
CA ARG A 76 -0.98 -11.68 7.16
C ARG A 76 -0.44 -11.16 5.84
N VAL A 77 0.30 -10.04 5.84
CA VAL A 77 0.97 -9.55 4.63
C VAL A 77 1.98 -10.59 4.16
N ILE A 78 2.79 -11.16 5.05
CA ILE A 78 3.78 -12.20 4.72
C ILE A 78 3.08 -13.42 4.11
N GLU A 79 2.03 -13.95 4.77
CA GLU A 79 1.25 -15.09 4.31
C GLU A 79 0.67 -14.87 2.90
N LYS A 80 -0.01 -13.72 2.70
CA LYS A 80 -0.67 -13.39 1.43
C LYS A 80 0.31 -13.08 0.31
N SER A 81 1.50 -12.59 0.65
CA SER A 81 2.57 -12.28 -0.30
C SER A 81 3.43 -13.49 -0.68
N ASN A 82 3.18 -14.65 -0.10
CA ASN A 82 3.92 -15.86 -0.46
C ASN A 82 3.81 -16.14 -1.97
N ASN A 83 4.96 -16.26 -2.64
CA ASN A 83 5.08 -16.39 -4.11
C ASN A 83 4.46 -15.22 -4.91
N CYS A 84 4.36 -14.02 -4.36
CA CYS A 84 3.99 -12.85 -5.16
C CYS A 84 5.17 -12.35 -6.00
N ASP A 85 4.87 -11.81 -7.18
CA ASP A 85 5.87 -11.17 -8.03
C ASP A 85 6.22 -9.78 -7.51
N VAL A 86 5.20 -9.01 -7.12
CA VAL A 86 5.36 -7.63 -6.65
C VAL A 86 4.71 -7.47 -5.28
N LEU A 87 5.47 -6.92 -4.34
CA LEU A 87 4.96 -6.45 -3.06
C LEU A 87 4.96 -4.92 -3.04
N ILE A 88 3.77 -4.31 -2.96
CA ILE A 88 3.61 -2.88 -2.71
C ILE A 88 3.36 -2.72 -1.22
N HIS A 89 4.26 -2.04 -0.51
CA HIS A 89 4.20 -1.93 0.95
C HIS A 89 4.33 -0.48 1.41
N GLU A 90 3.53 -0.10 2.41
CA GLU A 90 3.67 1.17 3.10
C GLU A 90 4.96 1.20 3.94
N ILE A 91 5.42 2.38 4.31
CA ILE A 91 6.60 2.53 5.16
C ILE A 91 6.60 3.83 5.96
N ALA A 92 6.96 3.75 7.23
CA ALA A 92 7.28 4.91 8.04
C ALA A 92 8.73 4.87 8.52
N HIS A 93 9.41 6.01 8.41
CA HIS A 93 10.80 6.17 8.81
C HIS A 93 10.99 7.33 9.79
N ALA A 94 11.76 7.09 10.83
CA ALA A 94 12.31 8.09 11.72
C ALA A 94 13.64 7.60 12.30
N SER A 95 14.59 8.50 12.45
CA SER A 95 15.85 8.22 13.17
C SER A 95 15.60 7.99 14.67
N GLU A 96 16.47 7.24 15.33
CA GLU A 96 16.42 7.02 16.78
C GLU A 96 16.39 8.35 17.54
N HIS A 97 17.22 9.31 17.13
CA HIS A 97 17.24 10.65 17.71
C HIS A 97 15.88 11.35 17.62
N THR A 98 15.19 11.26 16.47
CA THR A 98 13.84 11.83 16.30
C THR A 98 12.83 11.15 17.21
N LEU A 99 12.88 9.83 17.31
CA LEU A 99 11.99 9.05 18.18
C LEU A 99 12.20 9.37 19.67
N GLU A 100 13.44 9.63 20.10
CA GLU A 100 13.74 10.03 21.47
C GLU A 100 13.24 11.44 21.77
N LYS A 101 13.46 12.36 20.85
CA LYS A 101 13.15 13.78 21.04
C LYS A 101 11.66 14.10 20.89
N TYR A 102 10.95 13.35 20.05
CA TYR A 102 9.54 13.62 19.69
C TYR A 102 8.64 12.42 19.97
N PRO A 103 8.04 12.32 21.18
CA PRO A 103 7.18 11.17 21.52
C PRO A 103 6.00 10.94 20.55
N LYS A 104 5.50 12.00 19.89
CA LYS A 104 4.43 11.88 18.88
C LYS A 104 4.88 11.06 17.66
N ALA A 105 6.17 11.14 17.28
CA ALA A 105 6.71 10.33 16.19
C ALA A 105 6.66 8.83 16.53
N LYS A 106 6.90 8.44 17.79
CA LYS A 106 6.71 7.05 18.25
C LYS A 106 5.27 6.58 18.05
N GLY A 107 4.30 7.44 18.34
CA GLY A 107 2.87 7.15 18.12
C GLY A 107 2.62 6.82 16.65
N VAL A 108 3.06 7.67 15.72
CA VAL A 108 2.89 7.43 14.28
C VAL A 108 3.58 6.13 13.82
N ILE A 109 4.85 5.93 14.18
CA ILE A 109 5.59 4.70 13.85
C ILE A 109 4.89 3.44 14.38
N SER A 110 4.18 3.52 15.52
CA SER A 110 3.51 2.35 16.09
C SER A 110 2.31 1.83 15.28
N TYR A 111 1.77 2.64 14.35
CA TYR A 111 0.66 2.23 13.47
C TYR A 111 1.14 1.78 12.08
N HIS A 112 2.42 1.93 11.80
CA HIS A 112 3.04 1.68 10.51
C HIS A 112 4.19 0.68 10.60
N THR A 113 4.72 0.28 9.47
CA THR A 113 5.85 -0.63 9.37
C THR A 113 7.14 0.17 9.15
N ASN A 114 8.14 -0.02 10.00
CA ASN A 114 9.42 0.70 9.86
C ASN A 114 10.38 0.00 8.87
N THR A 115 11.50 0.68 8.53
CA THR A 115 12.48 0.20 7.54
C THR A 115 13.05 -1.19 7.84
N LYS A 116 13.35 -1.50 9.11
CA LYS A 116 13.86 -2.81 9.53
C LYS A 116 12.80 -3.91 9.37
N GLN A 117 11.56 -3.59 9.75
CA GLN A 117 10.42 -4.48 9.63
C GLN A 117 10.06 -4.76 8.16
N VAL A 118 10.08 -3.73 7.30
CA VAL A 118 9.88 -3.90 5.86
C VAL A 118 10.96 -4.82 5.27
N ALA A 119 12.23 -4.61 5.61
CA ALA A 119 13.32 -5.49 5.17
C ALA A 119 13.13 -6.94 5.63
N ASP A 120 12.67 -7.17 6.87
CA ASP A 120 12.35 -8.51 7.37
C ASP A 120 11.21 -9.18 6.57
N ILE A 121 10.12 -8.42 6.28
CA ILE A 121 9.02 -8.90 5.42
C ILE A 121 9.56 -9.28 4.05
N ILE A 122 10.36 -8.42 3.41
CA ILE A 122 10.96 -8.67 2.10
C ILE A 122 11.82 -9.95 2.12
N ASN A 123 12.64 -10.14 3.14
CA ASN A 123 13.50 -11.32 3.28
C ASN A 123 12.70 -12.63 3.48
N LYS A 124 11.53 -12.57 4.10
CA LYS A 124 10.63 -13.71 4.29
C LYS A 124 9.84 -14.02 3.02
N VAL A 125 9.30 -12.99 2.36
CA VAL A 125 8.45 -13.11 1.16
C VAL A 125 9.29 -13.37 -0.10
N LYS A 126 10.43 -12.68 -0.25
CA LYS A 126 11.33 -12.71 -1.41
C LYS A 126 10.62 -12.38 -2.73
N PRO A 127 9.89 -11.25 -2.82
CA PRO A 127 9.23 -10.87 -4.04
C PRO A 127 10.29 -10.53 -5.11
N ARG A 128 9.93 -10.61 -6.38
CA ARG A 128 10.83 -10.19 -7.47
C ARG A 128 11.08 -8.68 -7.44
N LEU A 129 10.07 -7.92 -7.01
CA LEU A 129 10.16 -6.46 -6.81
C LEU A 129 9.36 -6.05 -5.57
N THR A 130 9.94 -5.21 -4.74
CA THR A 130 9.20 -4.45 -3.72
C THR A 130 9.10 -2.99 -4.13
N VAL A 131 7.89 -2.44 -4.03
CA VAL A 131 7.61 -1.02 -4.29
C VAL A 131 7.06 -0.40 -3.02
N LEU A 132 7.73 0.61 -2.50
CA LEU A 132 7.29 1.33 -1.31
C LEU A 132 6.34 2.45 -1.70
N ASN A 133 5.17 2.48 -1.10
CA ASN A 133 4.20 3.57 -1.21
C ASN A 133 3.91 4.16 0.17
N HIS A 134 3.06 5.17 0.24
CA HIS A 134 2.71 5.83 1.51
C HIS A 134 3.93 6.04 2.41
N VAL A 135 4.98 6.68 1.85
CA VAL A 135 6.28 6.86 2.52
C VAL A 135 6.18 8.00 3.51
N LEU A 136 6.19 7.69 4.81
CA LEU A 136 6.17 8.65 5.90
C LEU A 136 7.58 8.90 6.41
N SER A 137 8.20 10.02 6.03
CA SER A 137 9.48 10.48 6.60
C SER A 137 9.21 11.46 7.73
N LEU A 138 9.36 11.02 8.99
CA LEU A 138 9.05 11.82 10.18
C LEU A 138 10.23 12.68 10.66
N ASP A 139 11.39 12.53 10.05
CA ASP A 139 12.63 13.25 10.39
C ASP A 139 13.21 14.04 9.21
N GLY A 140 12.49 14.06 8.07
CA GLY A 140 12.95 14.72 6.86
C GLY A 140 13.97 13.92 6.06
N SER A 141 14.19 12.64 6.37
CA SER A 141 15.03 11.75 5.55
C SER A 141 14.54 11.70 4.11
N THR A 142 15.46 11.74 3.18
CA THR A 142 15.19 11.64 1.75
C THR A 142 14.90 10.19 1.34
N ASP A 143 14.27 10.00 0.17
CA ASP A 143 14.02 8.68 -0.42
C ASP A 143 15.28 7.81 -0.45
N ASN A 144 16.42 8.39 -0.82
CA ASN A 144 17.70 7.67 -0.86
C ASN A 144 18.14 7.18 0.52
N GLN A 145 17.99 7.99 1.56
CA GLN A 145 18.34 7.61 2.94
C GLN A 145 17.42 6.49 3.45
N ILE A 146 16.12 6.55 3.12
CA ILE A 146 15.16 5.49 3.46
C ILE A 146 15.53 4.20 2.72
N LEU A 147 15.82 4.26 1.42
CA LEU A 147 16.24 3.09 0.64
C LEU A 147 17.55 2.49 1.15
N GLU A 148 18.54 3.30 1.51
CA GLU A 148 19.79 2.83 2.12
C GLU A 148 19.54 2.10 3.45
N SER A 149 18.66 2.64 4.30
CA SER A 149 18.28 1.99 5.55
C SER A 149 17.67 0.60 5.35
N ILE A 150 16.91 0.41 4.28
CA ILE A 150 16.33 -0.89 3.93
C ILE A 150 17.40 -1.80 3.32
N LYS A 151 18.19 -1.32 2.34
CA LYS A 151 19.25 -2.08 1.65
C LYS A 151 20.34 -2.61 2.57
N ASN A 152 20.57 -1.95 3.70
CA ASN A 152 21.46 -2.46 4.72
C ASN A 152 20.97 -3.76 5.39
N ASN A 153 19.70 -4.13 5.17
CA ASN A 153 19.05 -5.30 5.79
C ASN A 153 18.46 -6.27 4.77
N THR A 154 18.52 -5.98 3.47
CA THR A 154 18.05 -6.87 2.39
C THR A 154 18.78 -6.60 1.09
N GLU A 155 19.04 -7.65 0.31
CA GLU A 155 19.62 -7.56 -1.04
C GLU A 155 18.56 -7.56 -2.15
N HIS A 156 17.28 -7.70 -1.79
CA HIS A 156 16.17 -7.72 -2.75
C HIS A 156 15.94 -6.35 -3.40
N LYS A 157 15.40 -6.35 -4.61
CA LYS A 157 15.08 -5.14 -5.36
C LYS A 157 13.97 -4.36 -4.69
N VAL A 158 14.26 -3.11 -4.31
CA VAL A 158 13.33 -2.19 -3.64
C VAL A 158 13.35 -0.84 -4.34
N LEU A 159 12.17 -0.32 -4.65
CA LEU A 159 11.95 1.02 -5.21
C LEU A 159 10.99 1.82 -4.33
N ILE A 160 11.08 3.15 -4.41
CA ILE A 160 10.02 4.04 -3.89
C ILE A 160 9.12 4.44 -5.06
N ALA A 161 7.82 4.28 -4.86
CA ALA A 161 6.80 4.68 -5.83
C ALA A 161 6.83 6.20 -6.07
N LYS A 162 6.53 6.59 -7.30
CA LYS A 162 6.28 7.98 -7.68
C LYS A 162 4.92 8.08 -8.35
N ASP A 163 4.30 9.24 -8.27
CA ASP A 163 3.04 9.49 -8.96
C ASP A 163 3.18 9.18 -10.45
N LEU A 164 2.18 8.51 -11.00
CA LEU A 164 2.13 8.06 -12.39
C LEU A 164 3.21 7.05 -12.80
N MET A 165 3.92 6.44 -11.83
CA MET A 165 4.88 5.38 -12.10
C MET A 165 4.17 4.17 -12.73
N THR A 166 4.72 3.65 -13.81
CA THR A 166 4.29 2.41 -14.45
C THR A 166 5.33 1.32 -14.21
N ILE A 167 4.87 0.10 -13.92
CA ILE A 167 5.71 -1.08 -13.77
C ILE A 167 5.24 -2.12 -14.79
N ASP A 168 6.11 -2.48 -15.73
CA ASP A 168 5.85 -3.59 -16.65
C ASP A 168 6.24 -4.92 -15.98
N LEU A 169 5.26 -5.78 -15.76
CA LEU A 169 5.48 -7.07 -15.09
C LEU A 169 6.28 -8.07 -15.94
N LYS A 170 6.60 -7.77 -17.20
CA LYS A 170 7.47 -8.59 -18.03
C LYS A 170 8.92 -8.11 -18.04
N GLU A 171 9.12 -6.80 -17.96
CA GLU A 171 10.42 -6.15 -18.17
C GLU A 171 11.06 -5.71 -16.86
N ASP A 172 10.25 -5.26 -15.88
CA ASP A 172 10.74 -4.61 -14.65
C ASP A 172 10.94 -5.58 -13.48
N ILE A 173 10.43 -6.80 -13.55
CA ILE A 173 10.48 -7.78 -12.46
C ILE A 173 11.23 -9.05 -12.83
#